data_a23c13648031b4b9c2d6bb67071f84e5
#
_entry.id   a23c13648031b4b9c2d6bb67071f84e5
#
_cell.length_a   1.000
_cell.length_b   1.000
_cell.length_c   1.000
_cell.angle_alpha   90.00
_cell.angle_beta   90.00
_cell.angle_gamma   90.00
#
_symmetry.space_group_name_H-M   'P 1'
#
loop_
_entity.id
_entity.type
_entity.pdbx_description
1 polymer ?
#
loop_
_entity_poly.entity_id
_entity_poly.type
_entity_poly.pdbx_seq_one_letter_code
_entity_poly.pdbx_strand_id
1 'polypeptide(L)'
;HDCYLDTHRPSDPAMLTGRAFRRGLRQIVPGPFRTVPYFDPGVWGGQWMKQGCGLDPRAKNYAWSFDGVPEENSVYLSVNGVLVESPAINVVFYCPRELLGPQVYARFGAEFPIRFDFLDTMDGQNLSLQVHPLTEYIHNQFGMAYTQDESYYILDAKEDAQVYLGLREDADPGAMLRDLRRAADGEILFDADRYVNRFPAKKNY
;
A
#
# COMPACT_ATOMS: atom_id res chain seq x y z
N HIS A 1 -3.80 7.74 19.27
CA HIS A 1 -4.54 6.46 19.28
C HIS A 1 -5.94 6.61 19.84
N ASP A 2 -6.07 7.31 20.97
CA ASP A 2 -7.37 7.55 21.60
C ASP A 2 -8.30 8.36 20.70
N CYS A 3 -7.75 9.30 19.95
CA CYS A 3 -8.50 10.14 19.03
C CYS A 3 -9.22 9.32 17.92
N TYR A 4 -8.57 8.29 17.37
CA TYR A 4 -9.18 7.41 16.37
C TYR A 4 -10.39 6.67 16.93
N LEU A 5 -10.28 6.14 18.15
CA LEU A 5 -11.36 5.37 18.77
C LEU A 5 -12.51 6.24 19.25
N ASP A 6 -12.23 7.47 19.66
CA ASP A 6 -13.24 8.39 20.16
C ASP A 6 -14.10 9.01 19.06
N THR A 7 -13.62 9.03 17.82
CA THR A 7 -14.38 9.53 16.66
C THR A 7 -15.37 8.52 16.09
N HIS A 8 -15.24 7.23 16.43
CA HIS A 8 -16.10 6.16 15.91
C HIS A 8 -17.38 6.02 16.73
N ARG A 9 -18.46 5.63 16.05
CA ARG A 9 -19.74 5.38 16.70
C ARG A 9 -19.63 4.21 17.69
N PRO A 10 -20.37 4.21 18.79
CA PRO A 10 -20.31 3.14 19.80
C PRO A 10 -20.58 1.73 19.25
N SER A 11 -21.34 1.62 18.18
CA SER A 11 -21.66 0.36 17.47
C SER A 11 -20.66 -0.03 16.39
N ASP A 12 -19.69 0.83 16.10
CA ASP A 12 -18.65 0.53 15.11
C ASP A 12 -17.78 -0.64 15.59
N PRO A 13 -17.55 -1.67 14.75
CA PRO A 13 -16.68 -2.80 15.11
C PRO A 13 -15.27 -2.39 15.55
N ALA A 14 -14.68 -1.37 14.92
CA ALA A 14 -13.38 -0.84 15.30
C ALA A 14 -13.37 -0.30 16.74
N MET A 15 -14.42 0.45 17.11
CA MET A 15 -14.61 0.98 18.45
C MET A 15 -14.77 -0.12 19.48
N LEU A 16 -15.61 -1.12 19.20
CA LEU A 16 -15.85 -2.24 20.11
C LEU A 16 -14.58 -3.07 20.33
N THR A 17 -13.85 -3.35 19.25
CA THR A 17 -12.59 -4.09 19.30
C THR A 17 -11.55 -3.33 20.08
N GLY A 18 -11.36 -2.03 19.81
CA GLY A 18 -10.43 -1.18 20.55
C GLY A 18 -10.76 -1.08 22.02
N ARG A 19 -12.04 -1.00 22.40
CA ARG A 19 -12.47 -1.04 23.81
C ARG A 19 -12.13 -2.37 24.48
N ALA A 20 -12.32 -3.49 23.77
CA ALA A 20 -11.97 -4.81 24.27
C ALA A 20 -10.47 -4.94 24.54
N PHE A 21 -9.63 -4.49 23.64
CA PHE A 21 -8.18 -4.47 23.82
C PHE A 21 -7.76 -3.59 25.02
N ARG A 22 -8.26 -2.36 25.12
CA ARG A 22 -7.94 -1.44 26.22
C ARG A 22 -8.32 -1.99 27.59
N ARG A 23 -9.39 -2.78 27.65
CA ARG A 23 -9.85 -3.40 28.91
C ARG A 23 -9.17 -4.74 29.22
N GLY A 24 -8.20 -5.17 28.40
CA GLY A 24 -7.55 -6.47 28.55
C GLY A 24 -8.49 -7.66 28.38
N LEU A 25 -9.67 -7.44 27.79
CA LEU A 25 -10.65 -8.49 27.55
C LEU A 25 -10.24 -9.43 26.42
N ARG A 26 -9.17 -9.07 25.71
CA ARG A 26 -8.64 -9.85 24.63
C ARG A 26 -7.13 -9.88 24.65
N GLN A 27 -6.60 -11.06 24.50
CA GLN A 27 -5.18 -11.31 24.20
C GLN A 27 -5.09 -11.86 22.78
N ILE A 28 -4.12 -11.38 22.02
CA ILE A 28 -3.79 -11.98 20.75
C ILE A 28 -2.96 -13.21 21.03
N VAL A 29 -3.47 -14.35 20.59
CA VAL A 29 -2.69 -15.60 20.62
C VAL A 29 -1.68 -15.49 19.48
N PRO A 30 -0.37 -15.71 19.73
CA PRO A 30 0.63 -15.72 18.68
C PRO A 30 0.26 -16.73 17.59
N GLY A 31 0.28 -16.28 16.34
CA GLY A 31 -0.03 -17.13 15.20
C GLY A 31 -0.50 -16.32 13.98
N PRO A 32 -0.68 -16.97 12.84
CA PRO A 32 -1.15 -16.30 11.64
C PRO A 32 -2.60 -15.85 11.81
N PHE A 33 -2.89 -14.64 11.31
CA PHE A 33 -4.24 -14.14 11.17
C PHE A 33 -4.75 -14.37 9.75
N ARG A 34 -6.02 -14.71 9.65
CA ARG A 34 -6.71 -14.62 8.36
C ARG A 34 -7.01 -13.16 8.09
N THR A 35 -6.47 -12.63 7.00
CA THR A 35 -6.79 -11.28 6.51
C THR A 35 -8.05 -11.31 5.65
N VAL A 36 -8.73 -10.18 5.60
CA VAL A 36 -9.78 -9.91 4.62
C VAL A 36 -9.13 -9.14 3.49
N PRO A 37 -9.01 -9.71 2.28
CA PRO A 37 -8.43 -8.97 1.16
C PRO A 37 -9.35 -7.82 0.79
N TYR A 38 -8.78 -6.66 0.61
CA TYR A 38 -9.47 -5.47 0.10
C TYR A 38 -9.23 -5.36 -1.41
N PHE A 39 -10.26 -4.98 -2.14
CA PHE A 39 -10.21 -4.77 -3.58
C PHE A 39 -10.83 -3.41 -3.87
N ASP A 40 -10.03 -2.49 -4.37
CA ASP A 40 -10.49 -1.12 -4.64
C ASP A 40 -11.00 -0.98 -6.09
N PRO A 41 -12.32 -0.84 -6.30
CA PRO A 41 -12.89 -0.62 -7.60
C PRO A 41 -12.66 0.83 -8.05
N GLY A 42 -12.15 1.02 -9.26
CA GLY A 42 -11.79 2.33 -9.78
C GLY A 42 -12.14 2.55 -11.24
N VAL A 43 -11.74 3.69 -11.76
CA VAL A 43 -11.96 4.06 -13.18
C VAL A 43 -10.80 3.65 -14.08
N TRP A 44 -9.65 3.29 -13.50
CA TRP A 44 -8.47 2.77 -14.16
C TRP A 44 -8.10 1.40 -13.61
N GLY A 45 -7.08 0.77 -14.17
CA GLY A 45 -6.70 -0.60 -13.85
C GLY A 45 -7.23 -1.62 -14.85
N GLY A 46 -6.68 -2.82 -14.79
CA GLY A 46 -6.99 -3.90 -15.70
C GLY A 46 -8.21 -4.74 -15.30
N GLN A 47 -8.35 -5.86 -16.00
CA GLN A 47 -9.41 -6.83 -15.77
C GLN A 47 -8.86 -8.19 -15.26
N TRP A 48 -7.54 -8.30 -15.13
CA TRP A 48 -6.89 -9.56 -14.78
C TRP A 48 -7.29 -10.03 -13.36
N MET A 49 -7.19 -9.14 -12.37
CA MET A 49 -7.62 -9.48 -11.00
C MET A 49 -9.12 -9.74 -10.90
N LYS A 50 -9.92 -9.00 -11.64
CA LYS A 50 -11.38 -9.19 -11.69
C LYS A 50 -11.75 -10.62 -12.11
N GLN A 51 -11.09 -11.14 -13.11
CA GLN A 51 -11.29 -12.50 -13.59
C GLN A 51 -10.65 -13.54 -12.67
N GLY A 52 -9.38 -13.33 -12.29
CA GLY A 52 -8.61 -14.26 -11.49
C GLY A 52 -9.10 -14.42 -10.06
N CYS A 53 -9.66 -13.37 -9.47
CA CYS A 53 -10.18 -13.37 -8.10
C CYS A 53 -11.72 -13.51 -8.02
N GLY A 54 -12.42 -13.62 -9.14
CA GLY A 54 -13.88 -13.76 -9.18
C GLY A 54 -14.61 -12.56 -8.58
N LEU A 55 -14.10 -11.34 -8.85
CA LEU A 55 -14.65 -10.10 -8.29
C LEU A 55 -15.94 -9.68 -9.02
N ASP A 56 -16.65 -8.70 -8.46
CA ASP A 56 -17.91 -8.21 -9.03
C ASP A 56 -17.74 -7.75 -10.48
N PRO A 57 -18.38 -8.41 -11.46
CA PRO A 57 -18.25 -8.07 -12.86
C PRO A 57 -18.81 -6.69 -13.21
N ARG A 58 -19.68 -6.13 -12.36
CA ARG A 58 -20.29 -4.79 -12.56
C ARG A 58 -19.32 -3.66 -12.26
N ALA A 59 -18.34 -3.87 -11.39
CA ALA A 59 -17.31 -2.88 -11.15
C ALA A 59 -16.48 -2.67 -12.42
N LYS A 60 -16.06 -1.43 -12.67
CA LYS A 60 -15.39 -1.07 -13.91
C LYS A 60 -14.01 -1.70 -14.01
N ASN A 61 -13.15 -1.41 -13.04
CA ASN A 61 -11.79 -1.91 -12.96
C ASN A 61 -11.38 -2.11 -11.51
N TYR A 62 -10.29 -2.87 -11.29
CA TYR A 62 -9.61 -3.00 -10.01
C TYR A 62 -8.13 -2.75 -10.24
N ALA A 63 -7.63 -1.59 -9.79
CA ALA A 63 -6.24 -1.21 -9.95
C ALA A 63 -5.38 -1.73 -8.80
N TRP A 64 -5.84 -1.49 -7.57
CA TRP A 64 -5.22 -1.97 -6.35
C TRP A 64 -6.04 -3.07 -5.71
N SER A 65 -5.35 -4.05 -5.21
CA SER A 65 -6.01 -5.16 -4.55
C SER A 65 -5.07 -5.89 -3.62
N PHE A 66 -5.66 -6.53 -2.63
CA PHE A 66 -4.93 -7.40 -1.71
C PHE A 66 -3.84 -6.68 -0.92
N ASP A 67 -4.13 -5.47 -0.47
CA ASP A 67 -3.17 -4.62 0.21
C ASP A 67 -2.70 -5.21 1.54
N GLY A 68 -1.41 -5.14 1.81
CA GLY A 68 -0.83 -5.37 3.12
C GLY A 68 -0.72 -4.08 3.94
N VAL A 69 -1.76 -3.23 3.89
CA VAL A 69 -1.77 -1.91 4.53
C VAL A 69 -2.72 -1.94 5.72
N PRO A 70 -2.23 -1.88 6.98
CA PRO A 70 -3.09 -2.05 8.17
C PRO A 70 -4.20 -1.02 8.29
N GLU A 71 -4.03 0.15 7.72
CA GLU A 71 -5.01 1.23 7.71
C GLU A 71 -6.22 0.92 6.82
N GLU A 72 -6.05 0.07 5.82
CA GLU A 72 -7.07 -0.24 4.81
C GLU A 72 -7.65 -1.65 4.96
N ASN A 73 -6.88 -2.56 5.55
CA ASN A 73 -7.25 -3.96 5.68
C ASN A 73 -7.93 -4.29 7.00
N SER A 74 -8.71 -5.35 6.96
CA SER A 74 -9.25 -6.01 8.15
C SER A 74 -8.63 -7.38 8.37
N VAL A 75 -8.75 -7.87 9.61
CA VAL A 75 -8.37 -9.23 10.01
C VAL A 75 -9.51 -9.88 10.75
N TYR A 76 -9.62 -11.20 10.68
CA TYR A 76 -10.53 -11.96 11.51
C TYR A 76 -9.85 -12.35 12.82
N LEU A 77 -10.45 -11.92 13.92
CA LEU A 77 -10.07 -12.30 15.28
C LEU A 77 -11.08 -13.29 15.85
N SER A 78 -10.61 -14.39 16.43
CA SER A 78 -11.49 -15.31 17.13
C SER A 78 -11.74 -14.82 18.56
N VAL A 79 -12.97 -14.53 18.92
CA VAL A 79 -13.40 -14.11 20.26
C VAL A 79 -14.38 -15.16 20.79
N ASN A 80 -13.95 -15.97 21.75
CA ASN A 80 -14.77 -17.05 22.32
C ASN A 80 -15.38 -17.99 21.24
N GLY A 81 -14.60 -18.30 20.20
CA GLY A 81 -15.02 -19.13 19.10
C GLY A 81 -15.83 -18.43 18.01
N VAL A 82 -16.15 -17.15 18.19
CA VAL A 82 -16.81 -16.33 17.17
C VAL A 82 -15.76 -15.54 16.40
N LEU A 83 -15.82 -15.60 15.07
CA LEU A 83 -14.96 -14.76 14.22
C LEU A 83 -15.54 -13.34 14.17
N VAL A 84 -14.71 -12.38 14.55
CA VAL A 84 -15.02 -10.95 14.50
C VAL A 84 -14.05 -10.28 13.54
N GLU A 85 -14.58 -9.61 12.53
CA GLU A 85 -13.78 -8.76 11.66
C GLU A 85 -13.39 -7.48 12.41
N SER A 86 -12.10 -7.13 12.32
CA SER A 86 -11.54 -5.96 12.97
C SER A 86 -10.57 -5.27 12.03
N PRO A 87 -10.54 -3.92 11.98
CA PRO A 87 -9.48 -3.20 11.28
C PRO A 87 -8.10 -3.67 11.72
N ALA A 88 -7.21 -3.97 10.78
CA ALA A 88 -5.88 -4.48 11.07
C ALA A 88 -5.05 -3.47 11.88
N ILE A 89 -5.28 -2.18 11.67
CA ILE A 89 -4.62 -1.11 12.42
C ILE A 89 -4.85 -1.21 13.94
N ASN A 90 -5.98 -1.74 14.38
CA ASN A 90 -6.23 -1.98 15.79
C ASN A 90 -5.26 -3.01 16.38
N VAL A 91 -4.88 -4.03 15.61
CA VAL A 91 -3.89 -5.02 16.05
C VAL A 91 -2.51 -4.38 16.17
N VAL A 92 -2.15 -3.53 15.20
CA VAL A 92 -0.89 -2.77 15.23
C VAL A 92 -0.80 -1.89 16.48
N PHE A 93 -1.88 -1.18 16.82
CA PHE A 93 -1.87 -0.24 17.94
C PHE A 93 -1.94 -0.91 19.32
N TYR A 94 -2.70 -1.98 19.44
CA TYR A 94 -2.93 -2.59 20.76
C TYR A 94 -2.01 -3.75 21.08
N CYS A 95 -1.44 -4.40 20.07
CA CYS A 95 -0.58 -5.56 20.24
C CYS A 95 0.63 -5.50 19.29
N PRO A 96 1.35 -4.36 19.22
CA PRO A 96 2.44 -4.20 18.24
C PRO A 96 3.58 -5.20 18.47
N ARG A 97 3.89 -5.49 19.73
CA ARG A 97 5.01 -6.38 20.06
C ARG A 97 4.75 -7.84 19.66
N GLU A 98 3.52 -8.28 19.88
CA GLU A 98 3.06 -9.63 19.53
C GLU A 98 2.95 -9.78 18.01
N LEU A 99 2.47 -8.74 17.34
CA LEU A 99 2.30 -8.71 15.88
C LEU A 99 3.64 -8.62 15.15
N LEU A 100 4.48 -7.67 15.53
CA LEU A 100 5.71 -7.34 14.81
C LEU A 100 6.92 -8.17 15.29
N GLY A 101 6.83 -8.74 16.47
CA GLY A 101 7.96 -9.34 17.16
C GLY A 101 8.91 -8.32 17.79
N PRO A 102 9.78 -8.77 18.71
CA PRO A 102 10.56 -7.86 19.55
C PRO A 102 11.57 -7.01 18.77
N GLN A 103 12.15 -7.54 17.70
CA GLN A 103 13.17 -6.82 16.91
C GLN A 103 12.56 -5.69 16.08
N VAL A 104 11.47 -5.97 15.36
CA VAL A 104 10.77 -4.97 14.54
C VAL A 104 10.15 -3.91 15.44
N TYR A 105 9.50 -4.34 16.53
CA TYR A 105 8.93 -3.41 17.52
C TYR A 105 9.98 -2.48 18.13
N ALA A 106 11.16 -3.00 18.46
CA ALA A 106 12.25 -2.18 19.01
C ALA A 106 12.74 -1.10 18.05
N ARG A 107 12.64 -1.34 16.73
CA ARG A 107 13.09 -0.40 15.69
C ARG A 107 11.98 0.58 15.26
N PHE A 108 10.76 0.10 15.10
CA PHE A 108 9.66 0.84 14.48
C PHE A 108 8.52 1.19 15.45
N GLY A 109 8.56 0.69 16.70
CA GLY A 109 7.48 0.91 17.65
C GLY A 109 6.17 0.27 17.20
N ALA A 110 5.07 0.98 17.36
CA ALA A 110 3.74 0.54 16.93
C ALA A 110 3.47 0.99 15.47
N GLU A 111 4.41 0.73 14.59
CA GLU A 111 4.30 1.03 13.17
C GLU A 111 4.57 -0.25 12.35
N PHE A 112 3.72 -0.51 11.37
CA PHE A 112 3.88 -1.65 10.46
C PHE A 112 4.73 -1.20 9.26
N PRO A 113 6.02 -1.59 9.18
CA PRO A 113 6.97 -0.97 8.26
C PRO A 113 6.95 -1.56 6.85
N ILE A 114 6.15 -2.60 6.63
CA ILE A 114 6.02 -3.26 5.32
C ILE A 114 4.65 -2.96 4.76
N ARG A 115 4.61 -2.59 3.48
CA ARG A 115 3.39 -2.43 2.69
C ARG A 115 3.54 -3.21 1.41
N PHE A 116 2.51 -3.89 0.99
CA PHE A 116 2.45 -4.52 -0.32
C PHE A 116 1.02 -4.51 -0.84
N ASP A 117 0.89 -4.53 -2.14
CA ASP A 117 -0.37 -4.62 -2.83
C ASP A 117 -0.19 -5.34 -4.17
N PHE A 118 -1.28 -5.82 -4.72
CA PHE A 118 -1.34 -6.28 -6.10
C PHE A 118 -1.86 -5.15 -6.97
N LEU A 119 -1.11 -4.85 -8.03
CA LEU A 119 -1.42 -3.82 -8.99
C LEU A 119 -1.76 -4.45 -10.32
N ASP A 120 -2.93 -4.14 -10.87
CA ASP A 120 -3.37 -4.59 -12.18
C ASP A 120 -3.42 -3.43 -13.15
N THR A 121 -2.42 -3.36 -14.00
CA THR A 121 -2.29 -2.31 -15.04
C THR A 121 -2.52 -2.86 -16.46
N MET A 122 -2.90 -4.14 -16.60
CA MET A 122 -3.09 -4.76 -17.93
C MET A 122 -4.23 -4.10 -18.70
N ASP A 123 -3.91 -3.38 -19.77
CA ASP A 123 -4.83 -2.55 -20.57
C ASP A 123 -5.54 -1.46 -19.76
N GLY A 124 -5.03 -1.15 -18.58
CA GLY A 124 -5.70 -0.30 -17.60
C GLY A 124 -5.01 1.03 -17.32
N GLN A 125 -4.12 1.47 -18.16
CA GLN A 125 -3.25 2.64 -18.01
C GLN A 125 -2.03 2.37 -17.11
N ASN A 126 -1.09 3.28 -17.12
CA ASN A 126 0.14 3.17 -16.35
C ASN A 126 -0.08 3.60 -14.89
N LEU A 127 0.75 3.06 -14.03
CA LEU A 127 0.99 3.67 -12.72
C LEU A 127 1.57 5.08 -12.87
N SER A 128 1.42 5.90 -11.86
CA SER A 128 2.12 7.18 -11.81
C SER A 128 3.63 6.96 -11.76
N LEU A 129 4.38 7.79 -12.50
CA LEU A 129 5.83 7.84 -12.40
C LEU A 129 6.18 8.64 -11.15
N GLN A 130 6.72 7.97 -10.15
CA GLN A 130 7.00 8.55 -8.83
C GLN A 130 8.47 8.48 -8.47
N VAL A 131 8.90 9.41 -7.62
CA VAL A 131 10.21 9.41 -6.98
C VAL A 131 9.98 9.54 -5.48
N HIS A 132 10.44 8.54 -4.73
CA HIS A 132 10.42 8.61 -3.28
C HIS A 132 11.62 9.39 -2.78
N PRO A 133 11.44 10.38 -1.89
CA PRO A 133 12.53 11.21 -1.42
C PRO A 133 13.47 10.44 -0.48
N LEU A 134 14.67 10.98 -0.29
CA LEU A 134 15.63 10.43 0.66
C LEU A 134 15.11 10.52 2.11
N THR A 135 15.57 9.61 2.97
CA THR A 135 15.18 9.57 4.39
C THR A 135 15.43 10.89 5.11
N GLU A 136 16.55 11.56 4.83
CA GLU A 136 16.85 12.86 5.42
C GLU A 136 15.79 13.92 5.08
N TYR A 137 15.33 13.95 3.82
CA TYR A 137 14.28 14.87 3.39
C TYR A 137 12.94 14.56 4.09
N ILE A 138 12.56 13.29 4.12
CA ILE A 138 11.32 12.82 4.78
C ILE A 138 11.35 13.17 6.26
N HIS A 139 12.48 12.93 6.93
CA HIS A 139 12.63 13.28 8.34
C HIS A 139 12.50 14.79 8.58
N ASN A 140 13.18 15.62 7.79
CA ASN A 140 13.19 17.06 7.97
C ASN A 140 11.87 17.73 7.62
N GLN A 141 11.13 17.21 6.63
CA GLN A 141 9.89 17.81 6.15
C GLN A 141 8.63 17.26 6.83
N PHE A 142 8.65 15.98 7.21
CA PHE A 142 7.46 15.27 7.69
C PHE A 142 7.65 14.58 9.04
N GLY A 143 8.87 14.60 9.61
CA GLY A 143 9.17 13.93 10.87
C GLY A 143 9.14 12.40 10.82
N MET A 144 9.11 11.80 9.64
CA MET A 144 9.09 10.36 9.46
C MET A 144 10.50 9.77 9.62
N ALA A 145 10.60 8.57 10.20
CA ALA A 145 11.89 7.96 10.52
C ALA A 145 12.56 7.26 9.32
N TYR A 146 11.83 6.97 8.26
CA TYR A 146 12.33 6.29 7.04
C TYR A 146 11.50 6.67 5.82
N THR A 147 12.10 6.49 4.65
CA THR A 147 11.42 6.62 3.36
C THR A 147 10.87 5.29 2.88
N GLN A 148 10.07 5.31 1.83
CA GLN A 148 9.60 4.12 1.15
C GLN A 148 10.67 3.65 0.15
N ASP A 149 11.18 2.44 0.35
CA ASP A 149 11.91 1.69 -0.67
C ASP A 149 10.92 0.78 -1.38
N GLU A 150 10.87 0.83 -2.70
CA GLU A 150 9.87 0.15 -3.50
C GLU A 150 10.51 -0.82 -4.49
N SER A 151 9.89 -1.98 -4.65
CA SER A 151 10.29 -2.98 -5.62
C SER A 151 9.06 -3.67 -6.21
N TYR A 152 9.21 -4.24 -7.39
CA TYR A 152 8.15 -4.98 -8.08
C TYR A 152 8.54 -6.45 -8.26
N TYR A 153 7.52 -7.30 -8.18
CA TYR A 153 7.57 -8.66 -8.69
C TYR A 153 6.47 -8.82 -9.74
N ILE A 154 6.83 -9.18 -10.95
CA ILE A 154 5.91 -9.26 -12.07
C ILE A 154 5.19 -10.61 -12.07
N LEU A 155 3.93 -10.63 -11.66
CA LEU A 155 3.10 -11.83 -11.61
C LEU A 155 2.66 -12.29 -12.99
N ASP A 156 2.34 -11.33 -13.85
CA ASP A 156 1.99 -11.57 -15.25
C ASP A 156 2.29 -10.33 -16.09
N ALA A 157 2.50 -10.49 -17.39
CA ALA A 157 2.80 -9.38 -18.28
C ALA A 157 2.45 -9.72 -19.72
N LYS A 158 2.03 -8.72 -20.49
CA LYS A 158 1.92 -8.81 -21.93
C LYS A 158 3.30 -8.75 -22.61
N GLU A 159 3.37 -9.16 -23.87
CA GLU A 159 4.64 -9.32 -24.59
C GLU A 159 5.45 -8.01 -24.68
N ASP A 160 4.78 -6.87 -24.78
CA ASP A 160 5.40 -5.55 -24.92
C ASP A 160 5.36 -4.72 -23.63
N ALA A 161 4.99 -5.34 -22.50
CA ALA A 161 4.92 -4.66 -21.20
C ALA A 161 6.29 -4.15 -20.76
N GLN A 162 6.31 -2.95 -20.17
CA GLN A 162 7.52 -2.28 -19.72
C GLN A 162 7.31 -1.59 -18.38
N VAL A 163 8.41 -1.42 -17.65
CA VAL A 163 8.46 -0.60 -16.43
C VAL A 163 9.46 0.54 -16.62
N TYR A 164 9.14 1.71 -16.08
CA TYR A 164 10.06 2.82 -15.98
C TYR A 164 10.84 2.69 -14.68
N LEU A 165 12.18 2.72 -14.74
CA LEU A 165 13.00 2.55 -13.56
C LEU A 165 14.34 3.28 -13.68
N GLY A 166 14.54 4.25 -12.82
CA GLY A 166 15.78 5.00 -12.72
C GLY A 166 16.01 5.99 -13.87
N LEU A 167 16.83 7.00 -13.60
CA LEU A 167 17.21 7.99 -14.60
C LEU A 167 18.20 7.40 -15.60
N ARG A 168 18.13 7.88 -16.83
CA ARG A 168 19.14 7.58 -17.84
C ARG A 168 20.46 8.23 -17.45
N GLU A 169 21.58 7.60 -17.78
CA GLU A 169 22.92 8.15 -17.48
C GLU A 169 23.19 9.47 -18.20
N ASP A 170 22.59 9.66 -19.38
CA ASP A 170 22.70 10.86 -20.20
C ASP A 170 21.63 11.91 -19.93
N ALA A 171 20.76 11.70 -18.92
CA ALA A 171 19.72 12.66 -18.57
C ALA A 171 20.32 13.95 -17.99
N ASP A 172 19.96 15.10 -18.56
CA ASP A 172 20.28 16.41 -17.98
C ASP A 172 19.27 16.77 -16.88
N PRO A 173 19.70 16.82 -15.60
CA PRO A 173 18.77 17.13 -14.49
C PRO A 173 18.15 18.53 -14.61
N GLY A 174 18.89 19.48 -15.16
CA GLY A 174 18.40 20.85 -15.36
C GLY A 174 17.29 20.91 -16.42
N ALA A 175 17.47 20.19 -17.53
CA ALA A 175 16.43 20.09 -18.55
C ALA A 175 15.20 19.35 -18.00
N MET A 176 15.38 18.24 -17.28
CA MET A 176 14.31 17.49 -16.66
C MET A 176 13.48 18.38 -15.71
N LEU A 177 14.14 19.14 -14.85
CA LEU A 177 13.44 20.04 -13.91
C LEU A 177 12.65 21.13 -14.64
N ARG A 178 13.20 21.70 -15.72
CA ARG A 178 12.47 22.67 -16.54
C ARG A 178 11.22 22.06 -17.19
N ASP A 179 11.37 20.86 -17.76
CA ASP A 179 10.26 20.17 -18.42
C ASP A 179 9.19 19.72 -17.41
N LEU A 180 9.59 19.29 -16.20
CA LEU A 180 8.64 19.00 -15.12
C LEU A 180 7.83 20.23 -14.70
N ARG A 181 8.47 21.39 -14.56
CA ARG A 181 7.78 22.65 -14.23
C ARG A 181 6.80 23.05 -15.34
N ARG A 182 7.22 23.02 -16.60
CA ARG A 182 6.36 23.32 -17.74
C ARG A 182 5.18 22.34 -17.86
N ALA A 183 5.39 21.08 -17.53
CA ALA A 183 4.31 20.08 -17.50
C ALA A 183 3.34 20.36 -16.34
N ALA A 184 3.85 20.75 -15.17
CA ALA A 184 2.99 21.13 -14.03
C ALA A 184 2.13 22.38 -14.35
N ASP A 185 2.66 23.30 -15.14
CA ASP A 185 1.94 24.50 -15.61
C ASP A 185 1.01 24.19 -16.79
N GLY A 186 0.97 22.93 -17.27
CA GLY A 186 0.11 22.49 -18.37
C GLY A 186 0.59 22.91 -19.77
N GLU A 187 1.82 23.40 -19.91
CA GLU A 187 2.36 23.84 -21.21
C GLU A 187 2.75 22.69 -22.12
N ILE A 188 3.20 21.58 -21.55
CA ILE A 188 3.68 20.39 -22.26
C ILE A 188 3.22 19.11 -21.56
N LEU A 189 3.25 18.00 -22.29
CA LEU A 189 3.25 16.66 -21.67
C LEU A 189 4.69 16.30 -21.33
N PHE A 190 4.93 15.80 -20.11
CA PHE A 190 6.25 15.35 -19.72
C PHE A 190 6.64 14.09 -20.50
N ASP A 191 7.75 14.17 -21.22
CA ASP A 191 8.30 13.04 -21.96
C ASP A 191 9.22 12.21 -21.06
N ALA A 192 8.67 11.16 -20.44
CA ALA A 192 9.41 10.29 -19.54
C ALA A 192 10.55 9.54 -20.28
N ASP A 193 10.36 9.17 -21.54
CA ASP A 193 11.35 8.41 -22.32
C ASP A 193 12.66 9.16 -22.55
N ARG A 194 12.61 10.48 -22.44
CA ARG A 194 13.79 11.33 -22.53
C ARG A 194 14.69 11.21 -21.30
N TYR A 195 14.13 10.91 -20.14
CA TYR A 195 14.84 11.03 -18.86
C TYR A 195 14.94 9.73 -18.08
N VAL A 196 14.05 8.78 -18.33
CA VAL A 196 13.89 7.56 -17.52
C VAL A 196 14.15 6.31 -18.37
N ASN A 197 14.84 5.34 -17.79
CA ASN A 197 15.06 4.06 -18.44
C ASN A 197 13.76 3.26 -18.50
N ARG A 198 13.64 2.44 -19.55
CA ARG A 198 12.56 1.47 -19.73
C ARG A 198 13.14 0.06 -19.78
N PHE A 199 12.53 -0.82 -19.00
CA PHE A 199 12.91 -2.23 -18.97
C PHE A 199 11.72 -3.11 -19.34
N PRO A 200 11.91 -4.20 -20.09
CA PRO A 200 10.85 -5.15 -20.36
C PRO A 200 10.32 -5.76 -19.04
N ALA A 201 9.02 -5.72 -18.85
CA ALA A 201 8.38 -6.46 -17.78
C ALA A 201 8.13 -7.90 -18.23
N LYS A 202 8.65 -8.87 -17.49
CA LYS A 202 8.48 -10.29 -17.79
C LYS A 202 7.93 -11.02 -16.58
N LYS A 203 7.02 -11.96 -16.83
CA LYS A 203 6.49 -12.81 -15.76
C LYS A 203 7.61 -13.48 -14.97
N ASN A 204 7.48 -13.48 -13.66
CA ASN A 204 8.45 -14.02 -12.68
C ASN A 204 9.80 -13.27 -12.67
N TYR A 205 9.77 -11.98 -12.93
CA TYR A 205 10.95 -11.11 -12.90
C TYR A 205 10.87 -10.12 -11.76
#